data_4b95e83e7627899d7a01acb91ccf53ba
#
_entry.id   4b95e83e7627899d7a01acb91ccf53ba
#
_cell.length_a   1.000
_cell.length_b   1.000
_cell.length_c   1.000
_cell.angle_alpha   90.00
_cell.angle_beta   90.00
_cell.angle_gamma   90.00
#
_symmetry.space_group_name_H-M   'P 1'
#
loop_
_entity.id
_entity.type
_entity.pdbx_description
1 polymer ?
#
loop_
_entity_poly.entity_id
_entity_poly.type
_entity_poly.pdbx_seq_one_letter_code
_entity_poly.pdbx_strand_id
1 'polypeptide(L)'
;MIQSLKWLLEANGTPWTALADAFHAGLPAPNGFVVFPNTAEGDIRRAYEDLKFREKTHFLVIRGPSHAVLNVIGPDQLVHTLRRLWAESPNAPLFVQRMVHAAWCGKAQWHGKNLRIKANEGLMVLDPDTYLFSTSTGKCIRKTLEPKQRKMIRYVDGTTRTVEREGQRTAMSAEQLKSIAELAEKAGSDIGWAIDDRDRVWLIRVSE
;
A
#
# COMPACT_ATOMS: atom_id res chain seq x y z
N MET A 1 9.43 19.18 9.26
CA MET A 1 8.02 19.14 9.74
C MET A 1 7.50 17.73 9.53
N ILE A 2 6.78 17.17 10.49
CA ILE A 2 6.09 15.88 10.38
C ILE A 2 4.59 16.16 10.35
N GLN A 3 3.91 15.56 9.38
CA GLN A 3 2.45 15.59 9.31
C GLN A 3 1.95 14.15 9.34
N SER A 4 1.14 13.80 10.34
CA SER A 4 0.43 12.52 10.33
C SER A 4 -0.66 12.53 9.25
N LEU A 5 -1.10 11.35 8.77
CA LEU A 5 -2.24 11.27 7.84
C LEU A 5 -3.43 12.09 8.34
N LYS A 6 -3.63 12.13 9.67
CA LYS A 6 -4.69 12.89 10.30
C LYS A 6 -4.57 14.41 10.10
N TRP A 7 -3.37 14.93 9.82
CA TRP A 7 -3.06 16.36 9.69
C TRP A 7 -2.75 16.78 8.25
N LEU A 8 -2.74 15.84 7.29
CA LEU A 8 -2.45 16.14 5.88
C LEU A 8 -3.48 17.03 5.20
N LEU A 9 -4.64 17.27 5.80
CA LEU A 9 -5.68 18.18 5.28
C LEU A 9 -5.17 19.61 4.99
N GLU A 10 -4.05 20.01 5.62
CA GLU A 10 -3.44 21.33 5.42
C GLU A 10 -2.27 21.32 4.44
N ALA A 11 -1.83 20.15 4.00
CA ALA A 11 -0.70 20.00 3.07
C ALA A 11 -1.18 19.90 1.62
N ASN A 12 -1.77 20.97 1.10
CA ASN A 12 -2.08 21.09 -0.32
C ASN A 12 -0.86 20.77 -1.18
N GLY A 13 -0.99 19.78 -2.07
CA GLY A 13 -0.02 19.49 -3.11
C GLY A 13 0.97 18.36 -2.83
N THR A 14 0.75 17.50 -1.85
CA THR A 14 1.54 16.25 -1.75
C THR A 14 0.82 15.10 -2.46
N PRO A 15 1.56 14.13 -3.06
CA PRO A 15 0.97 12.95 -3.70
C PRO A 15 0.17 12.04 -2.75
N TRP A 16 0.09 12.41 -1.47
CA TRP A 16 -0.54 11.62 -0.41
C TRP A 16 -1.85 12.22 0.10
N THR A 17 -2.24 13.40 -0.41
CA THR A 17 -3.47 14.10 0.01
C THR A 17 -4.71 13.24 -0.20
N ALA A 18 -4.88 12.67 -1.39
CA ALA A 18 -6.03 11.82 -1.69
C ALA A 18 -6.14 10.58 -0.77
N LEU A 19 -5.01 10.01 -0.35
CA LEU A 19 -5.00 8.90 0.63
C LEU A 19 -5.40 9.39 2.03
N ALA A 20 -4.97 10.58 2.42
CA ALA A 20 -5.34 11.18 3.70
C ALA A 20 -6.84 11.50 3.74
N ASP A 21 -7.39 12.06 2.68
CA ASP A 21 -8.83 12.34 2.53
C ASP A 21 -9.65 11.04 2.63
N ALA A 22 -9.21 9.99 1.95
CA ALA A 22 -9.83 8.67 2.04
C ALA A 22 -9.78 8.11 3.48
N PHE A 23 -8.65 8.26 4.18
CA PHE A 23 -8.51 7.87 5.58
C PHE A 23 -9.48 8.63 6.49
N HIS A 24 -9.63 9.95 6.27
CA HIS A 24 -10.58 10.79 7.04
C HIS A 24 -12.04 10.45 6.73
N ALA A 25 -12.32 10.04 5.49
CA ALA A 25 -13.64 9.52 5.11
C ALA A 25 -13.93 8.13 5.70
N GLY A 26 -13.01 7.57 6.52
CA GLY A 26 -13.17 6.27 7.18
C GLY A 26 -12.85 5.07 6.29
N LEU A 27 -12.20 5.28 5.15
CA LEU A 27 -11.72 4.16 4.34
C LEU A 27 -10.53 3.45 5.03
N PRO A 28 -10.41 2.14 4.88
CA PRO A 28 -9.39 1.33 5.55
C PRO A 28 -7.99 1.56 4.96
N ALA A 29 -7.37 2.69 5.26
CA ALA A 29 -5.99 2.97 4.89
C ALA A 29 -5.05 2.73 6.08
N PRO A 30 -3.87 2.12 5.87
CA PRO A 30 -2.88 1.98 6.93
C PRO A 30 -2.38 3.36 7.37
N ASN A 31 -2.29 3.57 8.67
CA ASN A 31 -1.83 4.83 9.23
C ASN A 31 -0.36 5.12 8.89
N GLY A 32 0.01 6.41 8.94
CA GLY A 32 1.36 6.85 8.62
C GLY A 32 1.56 8.34 8.84
N PHE A 33 2.71 8.84 8.39
CA PHE A 33 3.04 10.27 8.46
C PHE A 33 3.92 10.67 7.25
N VAL A 34 3.84 11.94 6.88
CA VAL A 34 4.70 12.53 5.85
C VAL A 34 5.87 13.22 6.51
N VAL A 35 7.05 13.04 5.94
CA VAL A 35 8.31 13.63 6.38
C VAL A 35 8.90 14.48 5.27
N PHE A 36 9.34 15.67 5.61
CA PHE A 36 10.01 16.59 4.70
C PHE A 36 11.53 16.59 4.93
N PRO A 37 12.34 16.96 3.93
CA PRO A 37 13.81 16.89 4.02
C PRO A 37 14.41 17.61 5.23
N ASN A 38 13.81 18.71 5.67
CA ASN A 38 14.29 19.52 6.78
C ASN A 38 13.73 19.10 8.15
N THR A 39 13.12 17.93 8.25
CA THR A 39 12.60 17.43 9.51
C THR A 39 13.74 16.99 10.43
N ALA A 40 13.74 17.47 11.68
CA ALA A 40 14.73 17.08 12.66
C ALA A 40 14.67 15.56 12.94
N GLU A 41 15.83 14.93 13.07
CA GLU A 41 15.92 13.48 13.32
C GLU A 41 15.18 13.04 14.59
N GLY A 42 15.24 13.86 15.65
CA GLY A 42 14.50 13.59 16.88
C GLY A 42 12.99 13.53 16.70
N ASP A 43 12.45 14.33 15.78
CA ASP A 43 11.02 14.30 15.44
C ASP A 43 10.66 13.04 14.65
N ILE A 44 11.53 12.64 13.71
CA ILE A 44 11.35 11.40 12.94
C ILE A 44 11.31 10.20 13.88
N ARG A 45 12.22 10.14 14.83
CA ARG A 45 12.29 9.06 15.84
C ARG A 45 11.04 9.02 16.72
N ARG A 46 10.56 10.16 17.17
CA ARG A 46 9.31 10.26 17.95
C ARG A 46 8.11 9.78 17.13
N ALA A 47 7.98 10.21 15.88
CA ALA A 47 6.89 9.79 15.02
C ALA A 47 6.92 8.29 14.74
N TYR A 48 8.11 7.69 14.62
CA TYR A 48 8.27 6.24 14.53
C TYR A 48 7.70 5.53 15.76
N GLU A 49 8.11 5.94 16.97
CA GLU A 49 7.64 5.30 18.21
C GLU A 49 6.13 5.47 18.40
N ASP A 50 5.58 6.64 18.08
CA ASP A 50 4.13 6.89 18.09
C ASP A 50 3.38 5.95 17.14
N LEU A 51 3.85 5.83 15.90
CA LEU A 51 3.21 4.96 14.91
C LEU A 51 3.30 3.49 15.32
N LYS A 52 4.48 3.05 15.78
CA LYS A 52 4.72 1.70 16.29
C LYS A 52 3.76 1.37 17.45
N PHE A 53 3.59 2.29 18.40
CA PHE A 53 2.71 2.10 19.56
C PHE A 53 1.24 2.00 19.14
N ARG A 54 0.76 2.91 18.29
CA ARG A 54 -0.64 2.96 17.84
C ARG A 54 -1.02 1.77 16.97
N GLU A 55 -0.14 1.41 16.03
CA GLU A 55 -0.41 0.38 15.02
C GLU A 55 0.07 -1.01 15.44
N LYS A 56 0.75 -1.12 16.60
CA LYS A 56 1.32 -2.38 17.12
C LYS A 56 2.17 -3.11 16.06
N THR A 57 2.97 -2.35 15.31
CA THR A 57 3.80 -2.86 14.22
C THR A 57 5.23 -2.38 14.34
N HIS A 58 6.17 -3.21 13.89
CA HIS A 58 7.57 -2.84 13.73
C HIS A 58 7.96 -2.60 12.27
N PHE A 59 7.07 -2.95 11.35
CA PHE A 59 7.35 -2.92 9.92
C PHE A 59 6.70 -1.72 9.26
N LEU A 60 7.55 -0.91 8.63
CA LEU A 60 7.11 0.26 7.87
C LEU A 60 7.44 0.12 6.40
N VAL A 61 6.74 0.87 5.60
CA VAL A 61 7.07 1.15 4.20
C VAL A 61 7.30 2.64 4.04
N ILE A 62 8.36 3.02 3.34
CA ILE A 62 8.62 4.40 2.95
C ILE A 62 8.31 4.53 1.47
N ARG A 63 7.42 5.45 1.13
CA ARG A 63 7.03 5.73 -0.24
C ARG A 63 7.63 7.05 -0.69
N GLY A 64 8.40 6.99 -1.74
CA GLY A 64 8.91 8.14 -2.47
C GLY A 64 8.17 8.36 -3.79
N PRO A 65 8.58 9.38 -4.58
CA PRO A 65 7.99 9.66 -5.88
C PRO A 65 8.10 8.52 -6.89
N SER A 66 9.23 7.84 -6.91
CA SER A 66 9.56 6.81 -7.91
C SER A 66 9.37 5.37 -7.43
N HIS A 67 9.65 5.11 -6.16
CA HIS A 67 9.59 3.73 -5.62
C HIS A 67 9.26 3.71 -4.12
N ALA A 68 9.03 2.51 -3.61
CA ALA A 68 8.79 2.28 -2.19
C ALA A 68 9.88 1.36 -1.62
N VAL A 69 10.31 1.65 -0.39
CA VAL A 69 11.20 0.78 0.40
C VAL A 69 10.36 0.06 1.43
N LEU A 70 10.35 -1.26 1.35
CA LEU A 70 9.58 -2.14 2.23
C LEU A 70 10.42 -2.59 3.42
N ASN A 71 9.76 -3.05 4.48
CA ASN A 71 10.37 -3.67 5.67
C ASN A 71 11.40 -2.79 6.39
N VAL A 72 11.10 -1.52 6.53
CA VAL A 72 11.93 -0.63 7.35
C VAL A 72 11.62 -0.91 8.82
N ILE A 73 12.64 -1.26 9.60
CA ILE A 73 12.51 -1.69 11.01
C ILE A 73 13.40 -0.83 11.89
N GLY A 74 12.81 -0.19 12.87
CA GLY A 74 13.53 0.62 13.84
C GLY A 74 13.83 2.04 13.36
N PRO A 75 14.07 2.96 14.31
CA PRO A 75 14.25 4.37 14.01
C PRO A 75 15.56 4.65 13.26
N ASP A 76 16.61 3.87 13.47
CA ASP A 76 17.90 4.06 12.79
C ASP A 76 17.81 3.72 11.31
N GLN A 77 17.20 2.57 10.98
CA GLN A 77 16.97 2.19 9.58
C GLN A 77 16.01 3.16 8.89
N LEU A 78 14.99 3.66 9.60
CA LEU A 78 14.10 4.68 9.07
C LEU A 78 14.87 5.94 8.68
N VAL A 79 15.65 6.52 9.59
CA VAL A 79 16.44 7.74 9.33
C VAL A 79 17.43 7.50 8.19
N HIS A 80 18.16 6.38 8.21
CA HIS A 80 19.12 6.05 7.14
C HIS A 80 18.42 5.96 5.77
N THR A 81 17.28 5.29 5.70
CA THR A 81 16.53 5.11 4.45
C THR A 81 15.96 6.43 3.94
N LEU A 82 15.42 7.28 4.81
CA LEU A 82 14.96 8.61 4.45
C LEU A 82 16.09 9.47 3.85
N ARG A 83 17.27 9.48 4.48
CA ARG A 83 18.45 10.21 3.97
C ARG A 83 18.88 9.72 2.59
N ARG A 84 18.88 8.40 2.38
CA ARG A 84 19.20 7.82 1.07
C ARG A 84 18.20 8.27 0.00
N LEU A 85 16.90 8.21 0.28
CA LEU A 85 15.85 8.62 -0.66
C LEU A 85 15.91 10.12 -0.96
N TRP A 86 16.26 10.95 0.01
CA TRP A 86 16.49 12.38 -0.23
C TRP A 86 17.76 12.68 -1.00
N ALA A 87 18.78 11.83 -0.93
CA ALA A 87 19.95 11.96 -1.82
C ALA A 87 19.56 11.75 -3.30
N GLU A 88 18.57 10.89 -3.56
CA GLU A 88 18.02 10.66 -4.91
C GLU A 88 16.98 11.71 -5.32
N SER A 89 16.24 12.27 -4.37
CA SER A 89 15.16 13.24 -4.58
C SER A 89 15.14 14.29 -3.46
N PRO A 90 16.03 15.32 -3.48
CA PRO A 90 16.35 16.17 -2.33
C PRO A 90 15.17 16.94 -1.73
N ASN A 91 14.18 17.31 -2.52
CA ASN A 91 13.03 18.13 -2.09
C ASN A 91 11.72 17.33 -1.96
N ALA A 92 11.75 16.02 -2.18
CA ALA A 92 10.54 15.23 -2.20
C ALA A 92 10.03 14.97 -0.78
N PRO A 93 8.73 15.19 -0.52
CA PRO A 93 8.09 14.66 0.68
C PRO A 93 8.07 13.13 0.60
N LEU A 94 8.37 12.46 1.71
CA LEU A 94 8.35 11.01 1.81
C LEU A 94 7.23 10.57 2.75
N PHE A 95 6.51 9.53 2.39
CA PHE A 95 5.44 8.99 3.19
C PHE A 95 5.90 7.71 3.90
N VAL A 96 5.90 7.75 5.23
CA VAL A 96 6.18 6.62 6.11
C VAL A 96 4.86 6.03 6.57
N GLN A 97 4.61 4.78 6.23
CA GLN A 97 3.34 4.13 6.47
C GLN A 97 3.55 2.78 7.14
N ARG A 98 2.60 2.38 8.00
CA ARG A 98 2.51 1.01 8.48
C ARG A 98 2.48 0.05 7.28
N MET A 99 3.33 -0.97 7.31
CA MET A 99 3.33 -2.00 6.28
C MET A 99 2.21 -3.00 6.50
N VAL A 100 1.37 -3.20 5.50
CA VAL A 100 0.39 -4.29 5.49
C VAL A 100 1.11 -5.59 5.13
N HIS A 101 0.91 -6.62 5.93
CA HIS A 101 1.35 -7.97 5.57
C HIS A 101 0.38 -8.56 4.55
N ALA A 102 0.63 -8.29 3.28
CA ALA A 102 -0.28 -8.63 2.22
C ALA A 102 -0.21 -10.11 1.85
N ALA A 103 -1.34 -10.80 1.94
CA ALA A 103 -1.57 -12.09 1.27
C ALA A 103 -1.80 -11.87 -0.23
N TRP A 104 -2.49 -10.76 -0.57
CA TRP A 104 -2.71 -10.30 -1.93
C TRP A 104 -2.46 -8.81 -2.02
N CYS A 105 -1.96 -8.35 -3.15
CA CYS A 105 -1.86 -6.92 -3.44
C CYS A 105 -2.04 -6.62 -4.93
N GLY A 106 -2.37 -5.38 -5.22
CA GLY A 106 -2.55 -5.00 -6.60
C GLY A 106 -3.06 -3.60 -6.84
N LYS A 107 -3.64 -3.43 -8.02
CA LYS A 107 -4.28 -2.19 -8.47
C LYS A 107 -5.68 -2.48 -8.95
N ALA A 108 -6.59 -1.55 -8.73
CA ALA A 108 -7.90 -1.56 -9.31
C ALA A 108 -8.10 -0.25 -10.08
N GLN A 109 -8.43 -0.37 -11.35
CA GLN A 109 -8.51 0.75 -12.29
C GLN A 109 -9.86 0.76 -13.01
N TRP A 110 -10.46 1.91 -13.07
CA TRP A 110 -11.72 2.09 -13.78
C TRP A 110 -11.54 1.91 -15.29
N HIS A 111 -12.43 1.17 -15.89
CA HIS A 111 -12.52 0.95 -17.33
C HIS A 111 -13.97 1.08 -17.77
N GLY A 112 -14.38 2.29 -18.04
CA GLY A 112 -15.78 2.65 -18.22
C GLY A 112 -16.59 2.35 -16.94
N LYS A 113 -17.65 1.52 -17.05
CA LYS A 113 -18.48 1.08 -15.92
C LYS A 113 -17.95 -0.17 -15.21
N ASN A 114 -16.81 -0.67 -15.62
CA ASN A 114 -16.20 -1.86 -15.05
C ASN A 114 -14.91 -1.51 -14.32
N LEU A 115 -14.47 -2.39 -13.45
CA LEU A 115 -13.22 -2.26 -12.73
C LEU A 115 -12.25 -3.35 -13.20
N ARG A 116 -11.08 -2.93 -13.68
CA ARG A 116 -9.97 -3.84 -13.97
C ARG A 116 -9.14 -4.01 -12.71
N ILE A 117 -9.16 -5.20 -12.13
CA ILE A 117 -8.39 -5.55 -10.95
C ILE A 117 -7.17 -6.36 -11.38
N LYS A 118 -5.98 -5.84 -11.11
CA LYS A 118 -4.71 -6.56 -11.25
C LYS A 118 -4.28 -7.03 -9.86
N ALA A 119 -3.95 -8.32 -9.73
CA ALA A 119 -3.70 -8.94 -8.44
C ALA A 119 -2.51 -9.88 -8.46
N ASN A 120 -1.73 -9.84 -7.40
CA ASN A 120 -0.66 -10.79 -7.10
C ASN A 120 -0.77 -11.32 -5.68
N GLU A 121 -0.39 -12.58 -5.54
CA GLU A 121 -0.14 -13.19 -4.23
C GLU A 121 1.15 -12.61 -3.65
N GLY A 122 1.11 -12.13 -2.38
CA GLY A 122 2.26 -11.56 -1.68
C GLY A 122 2.39 -10.04 -1.80
N LEU A 123 3.63 -9.56 -1.69
CA LEU A 123 3.94 -8.14 -1.45
C LEU A 123 4.17 -7.29 -2.71
N MET A 124 4.40 -7.87 -3.85
CA MET A 124 4.77 -7.13 -5.06
C MET A 124 3.97 -7.59 -6.28
N VAL A 125 3.60 -6.63 -7.12
CA VAL A 125 2.87 -6.87 -8.36
C VAL A 125 3.87 -7.20 -9.48
N LEU A 126 4.13 -8.50 -9.68
CA LEU A 126 4.89 -9.05 -10.81
C LEU A 126 3.92 -9.96 -11.59
N ASP A 127 3.81 -9.78 -12.90
CA ASP A 127 2.94 -10.60 -13.75
C ASP A 127 1.54 -10.81 -13.14
N PRO A 128 0.75 -9.75 -12.97
CA PRO A 128 -0.49 -9.81 -12.21
C PRO A 128 -1.58 -10.59 -12.92
N ASP A 129 -2.36 -11.36 -12.17
CA ASP A 129 -3.66 -11.81 -12.62
C ASP A 129 -4.54 -10.61 -12.93
N THR A 130 -5.36 -10.72 -13.95
CA THR A 130 -6.27 -9.65 -14.34
C THR A 130 -7.71 -10.15 -14.25
N TYR A 131 -8.53 -9.39 -13.55
CA TYR A 131 -9.96 -9.60 -13.43
C TYR A 131 -10.68 -8.37 -13.96
N LEU A 132 -11.69 -8.59 -14.82
CA LEU A 132 -12.64 -7.55 -15.19
C LEU A 132 -13.91 -7.76 -14.37
N PHE A 133 -14.19 -6.84 -13.47
CA PHE A 133 -15.32 -6.89 -12.54
C PHE A 133 -16.39 -5.87 -12.96
N SER A 134 -17.64 -6.34 -13.05
CA SER A 134 -18.79 -5.47 -13.31
C SER A 134 -19.34 -4.94 -12.00
N THR A 135 -19.30 -3.66 -11.78
CA THR A 135 -19.89 -3.04 -10.59
C THR A 135 -21.41 -3.12 -10.63
N SER A 136 -22.03 -3.05 -11.82
CA SER A 136 -23.48 -3.10 -11.99
C SER A 136 -24.07 -4.48 -11.64
N THR A 137 -23.35 -5.56 -11.89
CA THR A 137 -23.82 -6.93 -11.61
C THR A 137 -23.18 -7.57 -10.38
N GLY A 138 -22.13 -6.95 -9.83
CA GLY A 138 -21.34 -7.49 -8.73
C GLY A 138 -20.58 -8.78 -9.08
N LYS A 139 -20.28 -9.02 -10.36
CA LYS A 139 -19.67 -10.28 -10.83
C LYS A 139 -18.38 -10.04 -11.63
N CYS A 140 -17.46 -10.99 -11.53
CA CYS A 140 -16.31 -11.06 -12.42
C CYS A 140 -16.77 -11.52 -13.81
N ILE A 141 -16.59 -10.65 -14.82
CA ILE A 141 -16.97 -10.90 -16.21
C ILE A 141 -15.90 -11.74 -16.91
N ARG A 142 -14.64 -11.44 -16.64
CA ARG A 142 -13.48 -12.09 -17.28
C ARG A 142 -12.34 -12.19 -16.30
N LYS A 143 -11.62 -13.29 -16.33
CA LYS A 143 -10.35 -13.48 -15.61
C LYS A 143 -9.29 -14.00 -16.56
N THR A 144 -8.09 -13.41 -16.44
CA THR A 144 -6.87 -13.89 -17.09
C THR A 144 -5.88 -14.16 -15.97
N LEU A 145 -5.47 -15.40 -15.88
CA LEU A 145 -4.57 -15.84 -14.82
C LEU A 145 -3.18 -16.10 -15.43
N GLU A 146 -2.16 -15.38 -14.95
CA GLU A 146 -0.80 -15.54 -15.43
C GLU A 146 -0.08 -16.72 -14.77
N PRO A 147 0.75 -17.48 -15.49
CA PRO A 147 1.52 -18.58 -14.90
C PRO A 147 2.58 -18.02 -13.95
N LYS A 148 2.30 -18.03 -12.65
CA LYS A 148 3.22 -17.53 -11.62
C LYS A 148 4.02 -18.65 -11.03
N GLN A 149 5.32 -18.59 -11.23
CA GLN A 149 6.27 -19.51 -10.60
C GLN A 149 6.81 -18.97 -9.27
N ARG A 150 6.71 -17.68 -9.02
CA ARG A 150 7.32 -17.01 -7.89
C ARG A 150 6.38 -16.03 -7.21
N LYS A 151 6.56 -15.87 -5.90
CA LYS A 151 5.91 -14.83 -5.08
C LYS A 151 6.93 -14.16 -4.17
N MET A 152 6.71 -12.89 -3.86
CA MET A 152 7.51 -12.18 -2.87
C MET A 152 6.82 -12.24 -1.52
N ILE A 153 7.51 -12.75 -0.52
CA ILE A 153 7.03 -12.85 0.85
C ILE A 153 7.98 -12.14 1.81
N ARG A 154 7.46 -11.76 2.96
CA ARG A 154 8.26 -11.29 4.09
C ARG A 154 8.60 -12.47 4.99
N TYR A 155 9.87 -12.58 5.33
CA TYR A 155 10.34 -13.52 6.32
C TYR A 155 10.23 -12.96 7.75
N VAL A 156 10.34 -13.84 8.75
CA VAL A 156 10.29 -13.47 10.18
C VAL A 156 11.43 -12.54 10.59
N ASP A 157 12.54 -12.57 9.88
CA ASP A 157 13.69 -11.66 10.08
C ASP A 157 13.46 -10.26 9.48
N GLY A 158 12.29 -10.03 8.88
CA GLY A 158 11.92 -8.78 8.24
C GLY A 158 12.43 -8.63 6.80
N THR A 159 13.23 -9.56 6.27
CA THR A 159 13.66 -9.51 4.88
C THR A 159 12.54 -9.88 3.93
N THR A 160 12.56 -9.34 2.71
CA THR A 160 11.72 -9.82 1.61
C THR A 160 12.52 -10.77 0.75
N ARG A 161 11.90 -11.89 0.39
CA ARG A 161 12.51 -12.86 -0.52
C ARG A 161 11.51 -13.29 -1.58
N THR A 162 12.02 -13.50 -2.78
CA THR A 162 11.27 -14.16 -3.83
C THR A 162 11.42 -15.66 -3.63
N VAL A 163 10.30 -16.34 -3.45
CA VAL A 163 10.25 -17.79 -3.29
C VAL A 163 9.49 -18.42 -4.43
N GLU A 164 9.83 -19.67 -4.75
CA GLU A 164 9.02 -20.47 -5.66
C GLU A 164 7.67 -20.77 -5.03
N ARG A 165 6.66 -20.82 -5.86
CA ARG A 165 5.31 -21.10 -5.43
C ARG A 165 5.11 -22.59 -5.34
N GLU A 166 4.82 -23.09 -4.14
CA GLU A 166 4.43 -24.46 -3.92
C GLU A 166 2.91 -24.60 -4.04
N GLY A 167 2.47 -25.72 -4.65
CA GLY A 167 1.07 -26.09 -4.70
C GLY A 167 0.27 -25.50 -5.87
N GLN A 168 -1.04 -25.76 -5.81
CA GLN A 168 -1.99 -25.33 -6.84
C GLN A 168 -2.18 -23.81 -6.79
N ARG A 169 -2.40 -23.24 -7.96
CA ARG A 169 -2.67 -21.81 -8.12
C ARG A 169 -4.02 -21.45 -7.49
N THR A 170 -4.03 -20.54 -6.55
CA THR A 170 -5.22 -19.90 -6.02
C THR A 170 -5.59 -18.68 -6.86
N ALA A 171 -6.83 -18.57 -7.28
CA ALA A 171 -7.42 -17.34 -7.80
C ALA A 171 -8.07 -16.58 -6.64
N MET A 172 -8.24 -15.27 -6.81
CA MET A 172 -9.01 -14.48 -5.85
C MET A 172 -10.47 -14.98 -5.79
N SER A 173 -11.04 -14.95 -4.59
CA SER A 173 -12.46 -15.28 -4.38
C SER A 173 -13.37 -14.18 -4.91
N ALA A 174 -14.65 -14.51 -5.12
CA ALA A 174 -15.64 -13.51 -5.54
C ALA A 174 -15.83 -12.42 -4.48
N GLU A 175 -15.77 -12.80 -3.20
CA GLU A 175 -15.88 -11.88 -2.06
C GLU A 175 -14.71 -10.92 -2.00
N GLN A 176 -13.48 -11.39 -2.21
CA GLN A 176 -12.29 -10.54 -2.26
C GLN A 176 -12.38 -9.52 -3.42
N LEU A 177 -12.77 -9.96 -4.62
CA LEU A 177 -12.95 -9.07 -5.77
C LEU A 177 -14.06 -8.04 -5.51
N LYS A 178 -15.15 -8.43 -4.89
CA LYS A 178 -16.25 -7.55 -4.51
C LYS A 178 -15.78 -6.49 -3.49
N SER A 179 -15.06 -6.90 -2.46
CA SER A 179 -14.55 -5.99 -1.43
C SER A 179 -13.58 -4.94 -2.01
N ILE A 180 -12.74 -5.33 -2.98
CA ILE A 180 -11.87 -4.38 -3.70
C ILE A 180 -12.70 -3.42 -4.54
N ALA A 181 -13.74 -3.91 -5.22
CA ALA A 181 -14.61 -3.05 -6.04
C ALA A 181 -15.35 -2.02 -5.17
N GLU A 182 -15.93 -2.44 -4.05
CA GLU A 182 -16.57 -1.55 -3.07
C GLU A 182 -15.60 -0.48 -2.53
N LEU A 183 -14.33 -0.87 -2.28
CA LEU A 183 -13.31 0.06 -1.86
C LEU A 183 -12.99 1.09 -2.95
N ALA A 184 -12.85 0.66 -4.21
CA ALA A 184 -12.60 1.54 -5.35
C ALA A 184 -13.79 2.49 -5.62
N GLU A 185 -15.02 2.00 -5.48
CA GLU A 185 -16.24 2.84 -5.59
C GLU A 185 -16.27 3.92 -4.52
N LYS A 186 -16.01 3.57 -3.27
CA LYS A 186 -15.95 4.54 -2.16
C LYS A 186 -14.81 5.55 -2.30
N ALA A 187 -13.68 5.13 -2.86
CA ALA A 187 -12.56 6.02 -3.13
C ALA A 187 -12.81 6.93 -4.35
N GLY A 188 -13.73 6.58 -5.24
CA GLY A 188 -14.07 7.34 -6.45
C GLY A 188 -12.93 7.45 -7.48
N SER A 189 -11.90 6.61 -7.39
CA SER A 189 -10.67 6.73 -8.16
C SER A 189 -10.03 5.36 -8.40
N ASP A 190 -8.99 5.33 -9.22
CA ASP A 190 -8.08 4.19 -9.31
C ASP A 190 -7.34 4.01 -7.98
N ILE A 191 -7.19 2.77 -7.53
CA ILE A 191 -6.58 2.49 -6.23
C ILE A 191 -5.47 1.44 -6.31
N GLY A 192 -4.48 1.60 -5.42
CA GLY A 192 -3.62 0.51 -4.97
C GLY A 192 -4.23 -0.11 -3.72
N TRP A 193 -4.29 -1.41 -3.66
CA TRP A 193 -4.92 -2.14 -2.57
C TRP A 193 -4.03 -3.30 -2.08
N ALA A 194 -4.32 -3.76 -0.87
CA ALA A 194 -3.77 -5.00 -0.32
C ALA A 194 -4.86 -5.73 0.48
N ILE A 195 -4.78 -7.06 0.52
CA ILE A 195 -5.57 -7.91 1.41
C ILE A 195 -4.59 -8.57 2.37
N ASP A 196 -4.84 -8.45 3.68
CA ASP A 196 -4.01 -9.08 4.70
C ASP A 196 -4.38 -10.56 4.93
N ASP A 197 -3.67 -11.22 5.82
CA ASP A 197 -3.87 -12.63 6.22
C ASP A 197 -5.21 -12.90 6.93
N ARG A 198 -5.98 -11.86 7.24
CA ARG A 198 -7.34 -11.92 7.82
C ARG A 198 -8.41 -11.51 6.83
N ASP A 199 -8.12 -11.53 5.53
CA ASP A 199 -9.01 -11.10 4.44
C ASP A 199 -9.51 -9.65 4.54
N ARG A 200 -8.82 -8.77 5.29
CA ARG A 200 -9.15 -7.34 5.34
C ARG A 200 -8.52 -6.62 4.16
N VAL A 201 -9.35 -5.88 3.44
CA VAL A 201 -8.90 -5.03 2.33
C VAL A 201 -8.40 -3.69 2.86
N TRP A 202 -7.24 -3.26 2.36
CA TRP A 202 -6.58 -2.01 2.71
C TRP A 202 -6.39 -1.14 1.48
N LEU A 203 -6.71 0.14 1.60
CA LEU A 203 -6.39 1.17 0.61
C LEU A 203 -4.94 1.60 0.79
N ILE A 204 -4.09 1.29 -0.18
CA ILE A 204 -2.64 1.56 -0.09
C ILE A 204 -2.27 2.85 -0.82
N ARG A 205 -3.00 3.18 -1.87
CA ARG A 205 -2.79 4.37 -2.70
C ARG A 205 -4.10 4.75 -3.38
N VAL A 206 -4.31 6.04 -3.54
CA VAL A 206 -5.30 6.63 -4.44
C VAL A 206 -4.52 7.24 -5.61
N SER A 207 -4.94 6.97 -6.84
CA SER A 207 -4.34 7.61 -8.03
C SER A 207 -5.12 8.87 -8.33
N GLU A 208 -4.41 9.94 -8.56
CA GLU A 208 -4.98 11.19 -9.08
C GLU A 208 -5.30 11.06 -10.56
#